data_83701a5260d697779ff2f8383ba7db4a
#
_entry.id   83701a5260d697779ff2f8383ba7db4a
#
_cell.length_a   1.000
_cell.length_b   1.000
_cell.length_c   1.000
_cell.angle_alpha   90.00
_cell.angle_beta   90.00
_cell.angle_gamma   90.00
#
_symmetry.space_group_name_H-M   'P 1'
#
loop_
_entity.id
_entity.type
_entity.pdbx_description
1 polymer ?
#
loop_
_entity_poly.entity_id
_entity_poly.type
_entity_poly.pdbx_seq_one_letter_code
_entity_poly.pdbx_strand_id
1 'polypeptide(L)'
;MLSFSTLKSDNLRFFLPFQTFTMQSFTVMEVKMQINELTAEIKDFNLTYLMLAQQMVIADKDMAIFRLGISKDIADILEVLTPGQILKLANSNMMLCRIRFDDNLVFGMLANYTKDKLMAQSHTAILLAGQPAEEIS
;
A
#
# COMPACT_ATOMS: atom_id res chain seq x y z
N MET A 1 -15.86 -31.76 32.57
CA MET A 1 -16.99 -31.08 31.94
C MET A 1 -16.93 -29.56 32.03
N LEU A 2 -16.67 -29.00 33.19
CA LEU A 2 -16.50 -27.57 33.38
C LEU A 2 -15.25 -27.03 32.60
N SER A 3 -14.15 -27.75 32.57
CA SER A 3 -12.95 -27.35 31.81
C SER A 3 -13.17 -27.35 30.31
N PHE A 4 -13.99 -28.27 29.79
CA PHE A 4 -14.32 -28.33 28.37
C PHE A 4 -15.25 -27.17 27.95
N SER A 5 -16.24 -26.85 28.77
CA SER A 5 -17.10 -25.68 28.53
C SER A 5 -16.34 -24.39 28.59
N THR A 6 -15.37 -24.27 29.50
CA THR A 6 -14.51 -23.09 29.65
C THR A 6 -13.59 -22.94 28.44
N LEU A 7 -13.00 -24.04 27.99
CA LEU A 7 -12.16 -24.04 26.79
C LEU A 7 -12.92 -23.65 25.52
N LYS A 8 -14.12 -24.15 25.37
CA LYS A 8 -15.02 -23.82 24.27
C LYS A 8 -15.44 -22.36 24.31
N SER A 9 -15.73 -21.87 25.51
CA SER A 9 -16.04 -20.46 25.74
C SER A 9 -14.86 -19.55 25.43
N ASP A 10 -13.66 -19.97 25.83
CA ASP A 10 -12.43 -19.21 25.56
C ASP A 10 -12.09 -19.19 24.07
N ASN A 11 -12.29 -20.28 23.35
CA ASN A 11 -12.12 -20.31 21.91
C ASN A 11 -13.14 -19.42 21.19
N LEU A 12 -14.37 -19.41 21.62
CA LEU A 12 -15.40 -18.51 21.11
C LEU A 12 -15.12 -17.06 21.47
N ARG A 13 -14.55 -16.78 22.62
CA ARG A 13 -14.07 -15.46 23.02
C ARG A 13 -12.92 -14.99 22.14
N PHE A 14 -12.05 -15.89 21.75
CA PHE A 14 -10.92 -15.55 20.89
C PHE A 14 -11.34 -15.21 19.45
N PHE A 15 -12.30 -15.94 18.88
CA PHE A 15 -12.72 -15.73 17.49
C PHE A 15 -13.86 -14.71 17.33
N LEU A 16 -14.93 -14.83 18.10
CA LEU A 16 -16.12 -13.97 17.98
C LEU A 16 -15.94 -12.56 18.53
N PRO A 17 -15.34 -12.34 19.71
CA PRO A 17 -15.09 -10.99 20.22
C PRO A 17 -14.08 -10.23 19.39
N PHE A 18 -13.11 -10.93 18.81
CA PHE A 18 -12.13 -10.30 17.94
C PHE A 18 -12.77 -9.78 16.64
N GLN A 19 -13.72 -10.51 16.08
CA GLN A 19 -14.37 -10.12 14.82
C GLN A 19 -15.52 -9.13 14.97
N THR A 20 -16.28 -9.19 16.05
CA THR A 20 -17.52 -8.41 16.20
C THR A 20 -17.52 -7.47 17.39
N PHE A 21 -17.13 -7.95 18.55
CA PHE A 21 -17.28 -7.21 19.81
C PHE A 21 -16.06 -6.35 20.15
N THR A 22 -14.87 -6.87 19.91
CA THR A 22 -13.62 -6.13 20.09
C THR A 22 -13.51 -4.99 19.10
N MET A 23 -14.06 -5.16 17.91
CA MET A 23 -14.15 -4.11 16.92
C MET A 23 -15.02 -2.94 17.35
N GLN A 24 -16.05 -3.13 18.14
CA GLN A 24 -16.94 -2.05 18.57
C GLN A 24 -16.44 -1.27 19.77
N SER A 25 -15.83 -1.92 20.76
CA SER A 25 -15.38 -1.26 22.00
C SER A 25 -13.89 -0.87 21.97
N PHE A 26 -13.07 -1.63 21.28
CA PHE A 26 -11.65 -1.39 21.11
C PHE A 26 -11.33 -0.38 20.01
N THR A 27 -12.25 -0.24 19.06
CA THR A 27 -12.01 0.37 17.76
C THR A 27 -11.71 1.85 17.85
N VAL A 28 -12.29 2.60 18.78
CA VAL A 28 -12.13 4.06 18.80
C VAL A 28 -10.71 4.47 19.23
N MET A 29 -10.11 3.75 20.19
CA MET A 29 -8.72 4.04 20.61
C MET A 29 -7.68 3.48 19.64
N GLU A 30 -7.86 2.25 19.15
CA GLU A 30 -6.96 1.65 18.15
C GLU A 30 -7.01 2.40 16.83
N VAL A 31 -8.19 2.77 16.34
CA VAL A 31 -8.34 3.56 15.10
C VAL A 31 -7.70 4.93 15.24
N LYS A 32 -7.79 5.59 16.41
CA LYS A 32 -7.08 6.84 16.65
C LYS A 32 -5.57 6.68 16.64
N MET A 33 -5.04 5.63 17.26
CA MET A 33 -3.62 5.33 17.22
C MET A 33 -3.14 5.02 15.82
N GLN A 34 -3.89 4.19 15.07
CA GLN A 34 -3.59 3.88 13.67
C GLN A 34 -3.63 5.12 12.78
N ILE A 35 -4.58 6.01 12.94
CA ILE A 35 -4.66 7.25 12.15
C ILE A 35 -3.45 8.14 12.45
N ASN A 36 -3.02 8.25 13.70
CA ASN A 36 -1.84 9.03 14.06
C ASN A 36 -0.56 8.43 13.47
N GLU A 37 -0.43 7.12 13.50
CA GLU A 37 0.69 6.41 12.87
C GLU A 37 0.69 6.61 11.35
N LEU A 38 -0.45 6.45 10.69
CA LEU A 38 -0.58 6.69 9.25
C LEU A 38 -0.27 8.15 8.88
N THR A 39 -0.64 9.11 9.73
CA THR A 39 -0.30 10.51 9.51
C THR A 39 1.20 10.76 9.65
N ALA A 40 1.87 10.07 10.58
CA ALA A 40 3.33 10.12 10.71
C ALA A 40 4.00 9.53 9.47
N GLU A 41 3.52 8.39 8.98
CA GLU A 41 4.01 7.77 7.74
C GLU A 41 3.85 8.69 6.52
N ILE A 42 2.74 9.41 6.42
CA ILE A 42 2.54 10.42 5.36
C ILE A 42 3.61 11.51 5.42
N LYS A 43 3.94 11.98 6.61
CA LYS A 43 4.97 13.02 6.80
C LYS A 43 6.35 12.52 6.43
N ASP A 44 6.69 11.31 6.83
CA ASP A 44 7.98 10.67 6.50
C ASP A 44 8.08 10.42 5.00
N PHE A 45 7.00 9.97 4.37
CA PHE A 45 6.93 9.82 2.93
C PHE A 45 7.09 11.15 2.20
N ASN A 46 6.39 12.19 2.63
CA ASN A 46 6.51 13.54 2.07
C ASN A 46 7.95 14.06 2.17
N LEU A 47 8.61 13.84 3.31
CA LEU A 47 10.00 14.26 3.51
C LEU A 47 10.92 13.55 2.53
N THR A 48 10.81 12.24 2.43
CA THR A 48 11.60 11.42 1.51
C THR A 48 11.37 11.84 0.06
N TYR A 49 10.12 12.05 -0.32
CA TYR A 49 9.75 12.51 -1.66
C TYR A 49 10.35 13.88 -1.99
N LEU A 50 10.21 14.86 -1.10
CA LEU A 50 10.74 16.22 -1.31
C LEU A 50 12.27 16.25 -1.41
N MET A 51 12.95 15.46 -0.57
CA MET A 51 14.40 15.33 -0.62
C MET A 51 14.85 14.70 -1.94
N LEU A 52 14.21 13.62 -2.36
CA LEU A 52 14.51 12.97 -3.65
C LEU A 52 14.23 13.92 -4.81
N ALA A 53 13.07 14.58 -4.80
CA ALA A 53 12.67 15.52 -5.84
C ALA A 53 13.67 16.68 -5.97
N GLN A 54 14.11 17.26 -4.86
CA GLN A 54 15.12 18.32 -4.85
C GLN A 54 16.45 17.83 -5.43
N GLN A 55 16.93 16.66 -5.02
CA GLN A 55 18.17 16.09 -5.55
C GLN A 55 18.08 15.83 -7.04
N MET A 56 16.95 15.33 -7.52
CA MET A 56 16.74 15.11 -8.97
C MET A 56 16.73 16.42 -9.75
N VAL A 57 16.07 17.45 -9.23
CA VAL A 57 16.03 18.78 -9.87
C VAL A 57 17.41 19.41 -9.94
N ILE A 58 18.21 19.30 -8.88
CA ILE A 58 19.59 19.80 -8.85
C ILE A 58 20.48 19.05 -9.82
N ALA A 59 20.29 17.74 -9.95
CA ALA A 59 21.10 16.91 -10.84
C ALA A 59 20.75 17.14 -12.32
N ASP A 60 19.48 17.12 -12.67
CA ASP A 60 18.96 17.34 -14.03
C ASP A 60 17.49 17.78 -13.95
N LYS A 61 17.28 19.08 -14.13
CA LYS A 61 15.94 19.68 -13.97
C LYS A 61 14.94 19.16 -15.00
N ASP A 62 15.32 19.01 -16.24
CA ASP A 62 14.43 18.58 -17.31
C ASP A 62 14.02 17.12 -17.13
N MET A 63 14.97 16.27 -16.77
CA MET A 63 14.70 14.89 -16.45
C MET A 63 13.81 14.77 -15.19
N ALA A 64 14.05 15.59 -14.18
CA ALA A 64 13.24 15.60 -12.96
C ALA A 64 11.79 16.01 -13.25
N ILE A 65 11.57 17.05 -14.05
CA ILE A 65 10.24 17.50 -14.49
C ILE A 65 9.48 16.34 -15.16
N PHE A 66 10.15 15.64 -16.07
CA PHE A 66 9.55 14.51 -16.78
C PHE A 66 9.24 13.34 -15.84
N ARG A 67 10.20 12.93 -15.02
CA ARG A 67 10.05 11.75 -14.14
C ARG A 67 9.10 11.99 -12.99
N LEU A 68 9.14 13.17 -12.38
CA LEU A 68 8.26 13.52 -11.26
C LEU A 68 6.88 13.99 -11.73
N GLY A 69 6.77 14.43 -12.99
CA GLY A 69 5.53 14.99 -13.54
C GLY A 69 5.14 16.30 -12.89
N ILE A 70 6.11 17.10 -12.53
CA ILE A 70 5.93 18.43 -11.95
C ILE A 70 6.08 19.50 -13.03
N SER A 71 5.53 20.68 -12.74
CA SER A 71 5.76 21.84 -13.63
C SER A 71 7.15 22.42 -13.43
N LYS A 72 7.58 23.22 -14.42
CA LYS A 72 8.85 23.95 -14.33
C LYS A 72 8.88 24.87 -13.10
N ASP A 73 7.76 25.56 -12.83
CA ASP A 73 7.67 26.47 -11.69
C ASP A 73 7.88 25.74 -10.36
N ILE A 74 7.33 24.54 -10.22
CA ILE A 74 7.53 23.69 -9.03
C ILE A 74 8.99 23.22 -8.95
N ALA A 75 9.61 22.86 -10.07
CA ALA A 75 11.01 22.49 -10.10
C ALA A 75 11.91 23.67 -9.66
N ASP A 76 11.64 24.87 -10.15
CA ASP A 76 12.38 26.08 -9.75
C ASP A 76 12.26 26.37 -8.25
N ILE A 77 11.09 26.16 -7.68
CA ILE A 77 10.86 26.28 -6.22
C ILE A 77 11.65 25.21 -5.47
N LEU A 78 11.55 23.94 -5.89
CA LEU A 78 12.22 22.82 -5.22
C LEU A 78 13.74 23.00 -5.17
N GLU A 79 14.33 23.57 -6.23
CA GLU A 79 15.76 23.80 -6.32
C GLU A 79 16.29 24.71 -5.19
N VAL A 80 15.52 25.73 -4.82
CA VAL A 80 15.93 26.75 -3.86
C VAL A 80 15.44 26.53 -2.43
N LEU A 81 14.65 25.47 -2.19
CA LEU A 81 14.12 25.17 -0.86
C LEU A 81 15.24 24.85 0.12
N THR A 82 15.20 25.49 1.27
CA THR A 82 16.06 25.17 2.41
C THR A 82 15.59 23.89 3.11
N PRO A 83 16.48 23.16 3.83
CA PRO A 83 16.08 21.99 4.60
C PRO A 83 14.94 22.26 5.60
N GLY A 84 14.93 23.42 6.24
CA GLY A 84 13.85 23.82 7.15
C GLY A 84 12.51 24.01 6.44
N GLN A 85 12.52 24.53 5.22
CA GLN A 85 11.31 24.66 4.40
C GLN A 85 10.81 23.28 3.93
N ILE A 86 11.71 22.39 3.56
CA ILE A 86 11.36 21.01 3.20
C ILE A 86 10.69 20.31 4.39
N LEU A 87 11.25 20.40 5.59
CA LEU A 87 10.65 19.84 6.80
C LEU A 87 9.27 20.43 7.08
N LYS A 88 9.10 21.73 6.90
CA LYS A 88 7.82 22.40 7.10
C LYS A 88 6.77 21.94 6.11
N LEU A 89 7.13 21.77 4.84
CA LEU A 89 6.24 21.24 3.81
C LEU A 89 5.90 19.75 4.05
N ALA A 90 6.90 18.96 4.44
CA ALA A 90 6.71 17.54 4.74
C ALA A 90 5.72 17.29 5.88
N ASN A 91 5.63 18.20 6.84
CA ASN A 91 4.70 18.12 7.96
C ASN A 91 3.22 18.27 7.59
N SER A 92 2.89 18.36 6.30
CA SER A 92 1.51 18.31 5.83
C SER A 92 0.86 16.96 6.18
N ASN A 93 -0.41 17.00 6.55
CA ASN A 93 -1.22 15.79 6.77
C ASN A 93 -1.71 15.15 5.46
N MET A 94 -1.40 15.75 4.33
CA MET A 94 -1.76 15.27 3.01
C MET A 94 -0.53 14.78 2.26
N MET A 95 -0.68 13.76 1.43
CA MET A 95 0.38 13.35 0.54
C MET A 95 0.63 14.42 -0.52
N LEU A 96 1.88 14.84 -0.65
CA LEU A 96 2.28 15.87 -1.60
C LEU A 96 2.46 15.31 -3.01
N CYS A 97 2.79 14.04 -3.16
CA CYS A 97 2.84 13.40 -4.46
C CYS A 97 1.47 12.85 -4.88
N ARG A 98 1.25 12.79 -6.19
CA ARG A 98 0.05 12.19 -6.78
C ARG A 98 0.42 10.94 -7.56
N ILE A 99 -0.46 9.93 -7.51
CA ILE A 99 -0.34 8.77 -8.37
C ILE A 99 -0.60 9.22 -9.81
N ARG A 100 0.33 8.90 -10.72
CA ARG A 100 0.27 9.30 -12.12
C ARG A 100 -0.52 8.34 -13.01
N PHE A 101 -0.95 7.24 -12.46
CA PHE A 101 -1.73 6.27 -13.22
C PHE A 101 -3.17 6.76 -13.35
N ASP A 102 -3.67 6.77 -14.57
CA ASP A 102 -5.10 6.90 -14.77
C ASP A 102 -5.79 5.56 -14.41
N ASP A 103 -7.08 5.64 -14.15
CA ASP A 103 -7.85 4.47 -13.74
C ASP A 103 -7.80 3.36 -14.81
N ASN A 104 -7.78 3.73 -16.08
CA ASN A 104 -7.73 2.78 -17.19
C ASN A 104 -6.42 1.99 -17.22
N LEU A 105 -5.30 2.65 -16.93
CA LEU A 105 -3.99 1.98 -16.88
C LEU A 105 -3.93 1.00 -15.70
N VAL A 106 -4.40 1.40 -14.53
CA VAL A 106 -4.45 0.55 -13.34
C VAL A 106 -5.37 -0.65 -13.57
N PHE A 107 -6.56 -0.42 -14.10
CA PHE A 107 -7.50 -1.50 -14.42
C PHE A 107 -6.94 -2.43 -15.51
N GLY A 108 -6.25 -1.90 -16.51
CA GLY A 108 -5.58 -2.69 -17.53
C GLY A 108 -4.51 -3.62 -16.96
N MET A 109 -3.68 -3.12 -16.06
CA MET A 109 -2.67 -3.92 -15.36
C MET A 109 -3.29 -5.02 -14.50
N LEU A 110 -4.35 -4.69 -13.74
CA LEU A 110 -5.05 -5.66 -12.90
C LEU A 110 -5.77 -6.72 -13.74
N ALA A 111 -6.41 -6.33 -14.84
CA ALA A 111 -7.07 -7.27 -15.76
C ALA A 111 -6.09 -8.24 -16.39
N ASN A 112 -4.93 -7.78 -16.83
CA ASN A 112 -3.87 -8.63 -17.36
C ASN A 112 -3.33 -9.60 -16.31
N TYR A 113 -3.07 -9.12 -15.10
CA TYR A 113 -2.62 -9.97 -14.00
C TYR A 113 -3.63 -11.10 -13.70
N THR A 114 -4.92 -10.78 -13.67
CA THR A 114 -5.97 -11.77 -13.43
C THR A 114 -6.03 -12.79 -14.58
N LYS A 115 -5.92 -12.33 -15.81
CA LYS A 115 -5.90 -13.18 -16.99
C LYS A 115 -4.70 -14.14 -16.99
N ASP A 116 -3.52 -13.64 -16.71
CA ASP A 116 -2.30 -14.46 -16.62
C ASP A 116 -2.40 -15.52 -15.52
N LYS A 117 -2.96 -15.16 -14.39
CA LYS A 117 -3.19 -16.08 -13.27
C LYS A 117 -4.19 -17.18 -13.66
N LEU A 118 -5.29 -16.82 -14.32
CA LEU A 118 -6.29 -17.78 -14.79
C LEU A 118 -5.70 -18.71 -15.87
N MET A 119 -4.89 -18.19 -16.78
CA MET A 119 -4.21 -18.99 -17.79
C MET A 119 -3.20 -19.95 -17.18
N ALA A 120 -2.41 -19.51 -16.20
CA ALA A 120 -1.49 -20.37 -15.47
C ALA A 120 -2.23 -21.51 -14.75
N GLN A 121 -3.35 -21.22 -14.12
CA GLN A 121 -4.19 -22.25 -13.47
C GLN A 121 -4.77 -23.23 -14.48
N SER A 122 -5.23 -22.75 -15.63
CA SER A 122 -5.74 -23.59 -16.71
C SER A 122 -4.66 -24.50 -17.28
N HIS A 123 -3.45 -23.98 -17.49
CA HIS A 123 -2.31 -24.78 -17.94
C HIS A 123 -1.93 -25.85 -16.92
N THR A 124 -1.91 -25.53 -15.65
CA THR A 124 -1.64 -26.49 -14.58
C THR A 124 -2.71 -27.60 -14.55
N ALA A 125 -3.98 -27.24 -14.69
CA ALA A 125 -5.08 -28.18 -14.72
C ALA A 125 -4.99 -29.13 -15.95
N ILE A 126 -4.61 -28.59 -17.12
CA ILE A 126 -4.40 -29.39 -18.34
C ILE A 126 -3.24 -30.38 -18.17
N LEU A 127 -2.13 -29.92 -17.57
CA LEU A 127 -0.98 -30.75 -17.28
C LEU A 127 -1.30 -31.87 -16.30
N LEU A 128 -2.05 -31.57 -15.25
CA LEU A 128 -2.50 -32.57 -14.27
C LEU A 128 -3.50 -33.58 -14.87
N ALA A 129 -4.41 -33.11 -15.74
CA ALA A 129 -5.37 -33.96 -16.42
C ALA A 129 -4.70 -34.85 -17.47
N GLY A 130 -3.57 -34.41 -18.04
CA GLY A 130 -2.80 -35.18 -19.04
C GLY A 130 -1.85 -36.21 -18.42
N GLN A 131 -1.74 -36.32 -17.11
CA GLN A 131 -0.93 -37.34 -16.45
C GLN A 131 -1.55 -38.75 -16.68
N PRO A 132 -0.74 -39.75 -17.12
CA PRO A 132 -1.26 -41.08 -17.34
C PRO A 132 -1.77 -41.73 -16.07
N ALA A 133 -2.90 -42.39 -16.14
CA ALA A 133 -3.47 -43.16 -15.04
C ALA A 133 -2.55 -44.32 -14.55
N GLU A 134 -1.56 -44.65 -15.34
CA GLU A 134 -0.54 -45.67 -15.05
C GLU A 134 0.32 -45.36 -13.84
N GLU A 135 0.46 -44.09 -13.49
CA GLU A 135 1.21 -43.69 -12.30
C GLU A 135 0.43 -43.96 -11.00
N ILE A 136 -0.84 -44.26 -11.09
CA ILE A 136 -1.70 -44.51 -9.92
C ILE A 136 -1.81 -46.01 -9.63
N SER A 137 -1.50 -46.83 -10.56
CA SER A 137 -1.47 -48.28 -10.40
C SER A 137 -0.08 -48.78 -10.00
#